data_087c87af40f8754c958ea1ba8a2399b6
#
_entry.id   087c87af40f8754c958ea1ba8a2399b6
#
_cell.length_a   1.000
_cell.length_b   1.000
_cell.length_c   1.000
_cell.angle_alpha   90.00
_cell.angle_beta   90.00
_cell.angle_gamma   90.00
#
_symmetry.space_group_name_H-M   'P 1'
#
loop_
_entity.id
_entity.type
_entity.pdbx_description
1 polymer ?
#
loop_
_entity_poly.entity_id
_entity_poly.type
_entity_poly.pdbx_seq_one_letter_code
_entity_poly.pdbx_strand_id
1 'polypeptide(L)'
;MVIDVTNPLDFSNGMPPSLLPEYSNTWSLGEEIQKHLADAKVVKALNTITAKLMVDATLVNDANHNLFICGNDGDAKNTVKQLLADNFSWKAENILDLGDIKYARMTEGIVPFWVSVMQQQGTAMFNYLVVR
;
A
#
# COMPACT_ATOMS: atom_id res chain seq x y z
N MET A 1 -13.79 0.15 -11.08
CA MET A 1 -12.73 0.53 -10.11
C MET A 1 -12.06 -0.74 -9.60
N VAL A 2 -10.75 -0.71 -9.39
CA VAL A 2 -9.96 -1.83 -8.85
C VAL A 2 -9.11 -1.29 -7.70
N ILE A 3 -9.10 -1.97 -6.55
CA ILE A 3 -8.15 -1.71 -5.47
C ILE A 3 -7.02 -2.73 -5.62
N ASP A 4 -5.82 -2.23 -5.90
CA ASP A 4 -4.62 -3.05 -6.05
C ASP A 4 -3.85 -3.13 -4.73
N VAL A 5 -3.76 -4.32 -4.16
CA VAL A 5 -3.06 -4.60 -2.89
C VAL A 5 -1.76 -5.40 -3.11
N THR A 6 -1.36 -5.62 -4.35
CA THR A 6 -0.26 -6.53 -4.70
C THR A 6 1.12 -5.90 -4.51
N ASN A 7 2.15 -6.75 -4.42
CA ASN A 7 3.56 -6.36 -4.37
C ASN A 7 4.39 -7.29 -5.25
N PRO A 8 5.34 -6.76 -6.05
CA PRO A 8 6.19 -7.56 -6.93
C PRO A 8 7.42 -8.11 -6.17
N LEU A 9 7.19 -8.95 -5.16
CA LEU A 9 8.26 -9.47 -4.32
C LEU A 9 8.95 -10.68 -4.96
N ASP A 10 10.27 -10.69 -4.88
CA ASP A 10 11.15 -11.79 -5.27
C ASP A 10 11.84 -12.38 -4.04
N PHE A 11 11.57 -13.65 -3.76
CA PHE A 11 12.14 -14.42 -2.66
C PHE A 11 13.26 -15.36 -3.11
N SER A 12 13.67 -15.33 -4.37
CA SER A 12 14.67 -16.26 -4.94
C SER A 12 16.02 -16.19 -4.24
N ASN A 13 16.38 -15.03 -3.67
CA ASN A 13 17.60 -14.82 -2.91
C ASN A 13 17.39 -14.89 -1.38
N GLY A 14 16.23 -15.37 -0.92
CA GLY A 14 15.91 -15.48 0.52
C GLY A 14 15.29 -14.24 1.11
N MET A 15 15.53 -14.02 2.40
CA MET A 15 14.95 -12.92 3.17
C MET A 15 16.02 -11.90 3.58
N PRO A 16 15.70 -10.59 3.58
CA PRO A 16 14.47 -9.99 3.11
C PRO A 16 14.29 -10.12 1.60
N PRO A 17 13.06 -10.12 1.07
CA PRO A 17 12.84 -10.19 -0.36
C PRO A 17 13.34 -8.92 -1.06
N SER A 18 13.67 -9.03 -2.34
CA SER A 18 13.83 -7.90 -3.25
C SER A 18 12.54 -7.66 -4.04
N LEU A 19 12.51 -6.59 -4.84
CA LEU A 19 11.49 -6.45 -5.88
C LEU A 19 11.94 -7.15 -7.15
N LEU A 20 10.98 -7.67 -7.92
CA LEU A 20 11.24 -8.10 -9.29
C LEU A 20 11.85 -6.93 -10.08
N PRO A 21 12.99 -7.12 -10.78
CA PRO A 21 13.71 -6.03 -11.44
C PRO A 21 12.86 -5.20 -12.40
N GLU A 22 11.95 -5.84 -13.13
CA GLU A 22 11.04 -5.19 -14.08
C GLU A 22 10.02 -4.26 -13.41
N TYR A 23 9.75 -4.43 -12.11
CA TYR A 23 8.82 -3.63 -11.31
C TYR A 23 9.53 -2.92 -10.16
N SER A 24 10.70 -2.37 -10.43
CA SER A 24 11.46 -1.62 -9.42
C SER A 24 11.97 -0.28 -9.97
N ASN A 25 12.17 0.69 -9.09
CA ASN A 25 12.70 2.03 -9.38
C ASN A 25 11.88 2.86 -10.38
N THR A 26 11.97 2.55 -11.68
CA THR A 26 11.39 3.36 -12.77
C THR A 26 10.05 2.86 -13.28
N TRP A 27 9.57 1.72 -12.80
CA TRP A 27 8.27 1.12 -13.10
C TRP A 27 7.74 0.37 -11.90
N SER A 28 6.43 0.17 -11.81
CA SER A 28 5.78 -0.55 -10.72
C SER A 28 4.77 -1.57 -11.25
N LEU A 29 4.45 -2.54 -10.41
CA LEU A 29 3.36 -3.48 -10.70
C LEU A 29 2.01 -2.74 -10.80
N GLY A 30 1.79 -1.72 -9.97
CA GLY A 30 0.59 -0.88 -10.04
C GLY A 30 0.44 -0.16 -11.39
N GLU A 31 1.55 0.36 -11.96
CA GLU A 31 1.55 0.95 -13.30
C GLU A 31 1.24 -0.09 -14.38
N GLU A 32 1.82 -1.29 -14.26
CA GLU A 32 1.58 -2.39 -15.20
C GLU A 32 0.12 -2.85 -15.17
N ILE A 33 -0.47 -2.98 -13.97
CA ILE A 33 -1.89 -3.32 -13.80
C ILE A 33 -2.77 -2.23 -14.44
N GLN A 34 -2.51 -0.94 -14.16
CA GLN A 34 -3.27 0.16 -14.77
C GLN A 34 -3.15 0.16 -16.30
N LYS A 35 -1.99 -0.14 -16.84
CA LYS A 35 -1.76 -0.22 -18.29
C LYS A 35 -2.58 -1.35 -18.93
N HIS A 36 -2.63 -2.53 -18.29
CA HIS A 36 -3.41 -3.66 -18.77
C HIS A 36 -4.92 -3.48 -18.58
N LEU A 37 -5.32 -2.70 -17.58
CA LEU A 37 -6.72 -2.38 -17.27
C LEU A 37 -7.00 -0.92 -17.62
N ALA A 38 -6.75 -0.52 -18.87
CA ALA A 38 -6.79 0.88 -19.31
C ALA A 38 -8.14 1.56 -19.03
N ASP A 39 -9.25 0.84 -19.11
CA ASP A 39 -10.61 1.35 -18.85
C ASP A 39 -10.99 1.30 -17.35
N ALA A 40 -10.17 0.69 -16.52
CA ALA A 40 -10.41 0.62 -15.07
C ALA A 40 -9.73 1.78 -14.35
N LYS A 41 -10.34 2.24 -13.29
CA LYS A 41 -9.73 3.18 -12.34
C LYS A 41 -9.01 2.37 -11.27
N VAL A 42 -7.68 2.24 -11.37
CA VAL A 42 -6.87 1.49 -10.42
C VAL A 42 -6.44 2.41 -9.27
N VAL A 43 -6.66 1.96 -8.05
CA VAL A 43 -6.17 2.60 -6.82
C VAL A 43 -5.26 1.61 -6.10
N LYS A 44 -3.98 1.93 -6.01
CA LYS A 44 -3.02 1.21 -5.17
C LYS A 44 -3.25 1.58 -3.73
N ALA A 45 -3.50 0.60 -2.87
CA ALA A 45 -3.75 0.81 -1.45
C ALA A 45 -3.47 -0.48 -0.66
N LEU A 46 -3.28 -0.36 0.67
CA LEU A 46 -3.16 -1.49 1.60
C LEU A 46 -1.92 -2.38 1.41
N ASN A 47 -1.11 -2.17 0.41
CA ASN A 47 0.03 -3.01 0.05
C ASN A 47 1.22 -2.91 1.02
N THR A 48 1.22 -1.94 1.93
CA THR A 48 2.32 -1.66 2.89
C THR A 48 2.04 -2.13 4.31
N ILE A 49 1.00 -2.92 4.53
CA ILE A 49 0.52 -3.33 5.86
C ILE A 49 0.17 -4.82 5.91
N THR A 50 0.11 -5.37 7.13
CA THR A 50 -0.37 -6.75 7.32
C THR A 50 -1.86 -6.89 7.06
N ALA A 51 -2.29 -8.07 6.62
CA ALA A 51 -3.69 -8.36 6.28
C ALA A 51 -4.69 -8.05 7.41
N LYS A 52 -4.30 -8.24 8.67
CA LYS A 52 -5.16 -7.90 9.82
C LYS A 52 -5.47 -6.41 9.90
N LEU A 53 -4.49 -5.54 9.62
CA LEU A 53 -4.67 -4.09 9.60
C LEU A 53 -5.46 -3.60 8.39
N MET A 54 -5.52 -4.38 7.31
CA MET A 54 -6.33 -4.00 6.14
C MET A 54 -7.80 -3.87 6.52
N VAL A 55 -8.28 -4.75 7.40
CA VAL A 55 -9.69 -4.88 7.77
C VAL A 55 -10.04 -4.28 9.14
N ASP A 56 -9.05 -3.92 9.94
CA ASP A 56 -9.25 -3.23 11.22
C ASP A 56 -8.00 -2.43 11.60
N ALA A 57 -8.04 -1.13 11.32
CA ALA A 57 -6.94 -0.23 11.63
C ALA A 57 -6.73 -0.01 13.14
N THR A 58 -7.76 -0.25 13.97
CA THR A 58 -7.69 0.00 15.43
C THR A 58 -6.73 -0.93 16.16
N LEU A 59 -6.37 -2.06 15.55
CA LEU A 59 -5.47 -3.05 16.14
C LEU A 59 -4.05 -2.53 16.44
N VAL A 60 -3.68 -1.38 15.88
CA VAL A 60 -2.42 -0.67 16.17
C VAL A 60 -2.73 0.79 16.47
N ASN A 61 -2.27 1.26 17.64
CA ASN A 61 -2.30 2.66 18.06
C ASN A 61 -3.66 3.37 17.82
N ASP A 62 -4.78 2.65 18.06
CA ASP A 62 -6.15 3.16 17.87
C ASP A 62 -6.38 3.83 16.51
N ALA A 63 -5.84 3.25 15.45
CA ALA A 63 -5.85 3.77 14.08
C ALA A 63 -5.11 5.13 13.91
N ASN A 64 -4.23 5.52 14.83
CA ASN A 64 -3.39 6.72 14.69
C ASN A 64 -2.08 6.38 13.98
N HIS A 65 -2.19 5.92 12.75
CA HIS A 65 -1.08 5.61 11.84
C HIS A 65 -1.54 5.79 10.40
N ASN A 66 -0.61 5.83 9.44
CA ASN A 66 -0.93 6.21 8.08
C ASN A 66 -1.14 5.01 7.15
N LEU A 67 -2.06 5.18 6.23
CA LEU A 67 -2.18 4.39 5.02
C LEU A 67 -1.84 5.26 3.81
N PHE A 68 -1.10 4.70 2.86
CA PHE A 68 -0.74 5.39 1.62
C PHE A 68 -1.59 4.87 0.47
N ILE A 69 -2.11 5.79 -0.36
CA ILE A 69 -2.82 5.46 -1.58
C ILE A 69 -2.28 6.25 -2.75
N CYS A 70 -2.40 5.71 -3.96
CA CYS A 70 -2.14 6.42 -5.21
C CYS A 70 -3.01 5.87 -6.33
N GLY A 71 -3.21 6.66 -7.38
CA GLY A 71 -4.04 6.30 -8.53
C GLY A 71 -4.35 7.52 -9.39
N ASN A 72 -4.68 7.29 -10.67
CA ASN A 72 -4.87 8.38 -11.63
C ASN A 72 -6.20 9.12 -11.49
N ASP A 73 -7.20 8.50 -10.87
CA ASP A 73 -8.55 9.04 -10.77
C ASP A 73 -8.86 9.48 -9.34
N GLY A 74 -9.10 10.78 -9.14
CA GLY A 74 -9.36 11.37 -7.84
C GLY A 74 -10.65 10.87 -7.18
N ASP A 75 -11.71 10.67 -7.97
CA ASP A 75 -13.00 10.19 -7.46
C ASP A 75 -12.90 8.74 -7.00
N ALA A 76 -12.16 7.90 -7.73
CA ALA A 76 -11.88 6.54 -7.32
C ALA A 76 -11.09 6.49 -6.01
N LYS A 77 -10.06 7.32 -5.86
CA LYS A 77 -9.31 7.43 -4.59
C LYS A 77 -10.19 7.88 -3.43
N ASN A 78 -11.07 8.87 -3.63
CA ASN A 78 -12.02 9.31 -2.62
C ASN A 78 -13.01 8.20 -2.24
N THR A 79 -13.50 7.44 -3.22
CA THR A 79 -14.36 6.29 -2.98
C THR A 79 -13.66 5.22 -2.14
N VAL A 80 -12.38 4.94 -2.42
CA VAL A 80 -11.57 3.99 -1.63
C VAL A 80 -11.37 4.51 -0.20
N LYS A 81 -11.03 5.80 -0.02
CA LYS A 81 -10.93 6.39 1.33
C LYS A 81 -12.21 6.22 2.15
N GLN A 82 -13.35 6.52 1.54
CA GLN A 82 -14.65 6.39 2.20
C GLN A 82 -14.94 4.94 2.56
N LEU A 83 -14.72 3.99 1.63
CA LEU A 83 -14.88 2.56 1.85
C LEU A 83 -14.07 2.08 3.07
N LEU A 84 -12.81 2.49 3.15
CA LEU A 84 -11.90 2.09 4.22
C LEU A 84 -12.29 2.71 5.57
N ALA A 85 -12.74 3.96 5.57
CA ALA A 85 -13.21 4.63 6.77
C ALA A 85 -14.51 4.01 7.31
N ASP A 86 -15.47 3.76 6.43
CA ASP A 86 -16.80 3.26 6.84
C ASP A 86 -16.79 1.80 7.29
N ASN A 87 -15.88 0.97 6.76
CA ASN A 87 -15.95 -0.48 6.95
C ASN A 87 -14.77 -1.10 7.69
N PHE A 88 -13.61 -0.41 7.73
CA PHE A 88 -12.36 -1.00 8.23
C PHE A 88 -11.65 -0.13 9.27
N SER A 89 -12.37 0.81 9.85
CA SER A 89 -11.92 1.67 10.96
C SER A 89 -10.71 2.56 10.63
N TRP A 90 -10.43 2.79 9.35
CA TRP A 90 -9.41 3.75 8.95
C TRP A 90 -9.88 5.18 9.16
N LYS A 91 -9.05 6.02 9.78
CA LYS A 91 -9.33 7.45 9.89
C LYS A 91 -9.01 8.13 8.56
N ALA A 92 -9.99 8.80 7.96
CA ALA A 92 -9.84 9.41 6.62
C ALA A 92 -8.64 10.38 6.54
N GLU A 93 -8.38 11.13 7.61
CA GLU A 93 -7.25 12.06 7.74
C GLU A 93 -5.88 11.35 7.78
N ASN A 94 -5.85 10.06 8.12
CA ASN A 94 -4.65 9.24 8.15
C ASN A 94 -4.39 8.49 6.83
N ILE A 95 -5.31 8.59 5.86
CA ILE A 95 -5.14 8.02 4.52
C ILE A 95 -4.50 9.10 3.62
N LEU A 96 -3.19 8.96 3.39
CA LEU A 96 -2.40 9.92 2.63
C LEU A 96 -2.41 9.57 1.14
N ASP A 97 -2.91 10.50 0.34
CA ASP A 97 -2.87 10.43 -1.13
C ASP A 97 -1.51 10.90 -1.64
N LEU A 98 -0.76 10.02 -2.28
CA LEU A 98 0.56 10.30 -2.82
C LEU A 98 0.52 10.86 -4.26
N GLY A 99 -0.66 10.85 -4.91
CA GLY A 99 -0.83 11.33 -6.28
C GLY A 99 -1.23 10.26 -7.29
N ASP A 100 -0.62 10.28 -8.47
CA ASP A 100 -0.95 9.34 -9.54
C ASP A 100 -0.36 7.93 -9.33
N ILE A 101 -0.70 6.98 -10.24
CA ILE A 101 -0.31 5.57 -10.08
C ILE A 101 1.20 5.34 -10.09
N LYS A 102 2.01 6.26 -10.62
CA LYS A 102 3.49 6.11 -10.60
C LYS A 102 4.06 6.07 -9.18
N TYR A 103 3.35 6.62 -8.19
CA TYR A 103 3.76 6.56 -6.78
C TYR A 103 3.61 5.16 -6.18
N ALA A 104 3.01 4.19 -6.91
CA ALA A 104 3.08 2.78 -6.56
C ALA A 104 4.52 2.27 -6.48
N ARG A 105 5.46 2.87 -7.25
CA ARG A 105 6.90 2.59 -7.13
C ARG A 105 7.41 2.75 -5.69
N MET A 106 6.89 3.75 -4.98
CA MET A 106 7.32 4.05 -3.60
C MET A 106 6.65 3.12 -2.60
N THR A 107 5.33 2.89 -2.74
CA THR A 107 4.61 2.01 -1.83
C THR A 107 4.98 0.53 -2.01
N GLU A 108 5.34 0.09 -3.20
CA GLU A 108 5.92 -1.24 -3.45
C GLU A 108 7.37 -1.30 -2.96
N GLY A 109 8.15 -0.24 -3.23
CA GLY A 109 9.57 -0.15 -2.86
C GLY A 109 9.85 -0.19 -1.36
N ILE A 110 8.91 0.22 -0.52
CA ILE A 110 9.06 0.17 0.95
C ILE A 110 8.80 -1.22 1.53
N VAL A 111 8.21 -2.15 0.79
CA VAL A 111 7.80 -3.45 1.33
C VAL A 111 8.98 -4.34 1.78
N PRO A 112 10.12 -4.42 1.07
CA PRO A 112 11.30 -5.11 1.59
C PRO A 112 11.79 -4.56 2.94
N PHE A 113 11.72 -3.23 3.14
CA PHE A 113 12.00 -2.60 4.42
C PHE A 113 10.97 -3.01 5.48
N TRP A 114 9.68 -3.01 5.15
CA TRP A 114 8.62 -3.49 6.04
C TRP A 114 8.88 -4.93 6.51
N VAL A 115 9.25 -5.82 5.59
CA VAL A 115 9.59 -7.22 5.91
C VAL A 115 10.79 -7.29 6.87
N SER A 116 11.81 -6.45 6.65
CA SER A 116 12.98 -6.39 7.54
C SER A 116 12.61 -5.96 8.97
N VAL A 117 11.73 -4.95 9.09
CA VAL A 117 11.21 -4.52 10.40
C VAL A 117 10.40 -5.65 11.06
N MET A 118 9.52 -6.32 10.31
CA MET A 118 8.74 -7.45 10.79
C MET A 118 9.64 -8.57 11.36
N GLN A 119 10.71 -8.90 10.66
CA GLN A 119 11.66 -9.92 11.12
C GLN A 119 12.37 -9.50 12.43
N GLN A 120 12.83 -8.26 12.52
CA GLN A 120 13.54 -7.76 13.70
C GLN A 120 12.63 -7.60 14.91
N GLN A 121 11.37 -7.21 14.70
CA GLN A 121 10.39 -7.03 15.79
C GLN A 121 9.67 -8.34 16.18
N GLY A 122 9.77 -9.39 15.35
CA GLY A 122 9.06 -10.66 15.57
C GLY A 122 7.53 -10.55 15.46
N THR A 123 7.03 -9.47 14.83
CA THR A 123 5.60 -9.22 14.67
C THR A 123 5.32 -8.42 13.41
N ALA A 124 4.19 -8.68 12.77
CA ALA A 124 3.66 -7.88 11.66
C ALA A 124 2.65 -6.79 12.14
N MET A 125 2.40 -6.72 13.46
CA MET A 125 1.43 -5.78 14.04
C MET A 125 2.08 -4.44 14.34
N PHE A 126 2.45 -3.72 13.27
CA PHE A 126 2.99 -2.35 13.29
C PHE A 126 2.62 -1.63 11.99
N ASN A 127 2.75 -0.32 11.98
CA ASN A 127 2.58 0.49 10.77
C ASN A 127 3.40 1.79 10.89
N TYR A 128 3.41 2.57 9.81
CA TYR A 128 4.11 3.84 9.71
C TYR A 128 3.26 5.00 10.23
N LEU A 129 3.92 6.02 10.76
CA LEU A 129 3.32 7.30 11.10
C LEU A 129 4.20 8.43 10.57
N VAL A 130 3.61 9.32 9.77
CA VAL A 130 4.24 10.56 9.32
C VAL A 130 3.96 11.63 10.36
N VAL A 131 4.99 12.02 11.10
CA VAL A 131 4.92 13.08 12.11
C VAL A 131 5.30 14.42 11.47
N ARG A 132 4.51 15.47 11.71
CA ARG A 132 4.70 16.83 11.18
C ARG A 132 4.33 17.89 12.22
#